data_d80a1c360bfd514a42637ec7a4994793
#
_entry.id   d80a1c360bfd514a42637ec7a4994793
#
_cell.length_a   1.000
_cell.length_b   1.000
_cell.length_c   1.000
_cell.angle_alpha   90.00
_cell.angle_beta   90.00
_cell.angle_gamma   90.00
#
_symmetry.space_group_name_H-M   'P 1'
#
loop_
_entity.id
_entity.type
_entity.pdbx_description
1 polymer ?
#
loop_
_entity_poly.entity_id
_entity_poly.type
_entity_poly.pdbx_seq_one_letter_code
_entity_poly.pdbx_strand_id
1 'polypeptide(L)' 'MAKLIRKISIGTDYKNEAMHYSVGQQVYGGHCICDILFDDKDKSYNIYIKKENEIIPWKKFNSNMAISIEYNLEY' A
#
# COMPACT_ATOMS: atom_id res chain seq x y z
N MET A 1 8.99 14.95 9.57
CA MET A 1 7.85 14.87 8.67
C MET A 1 7.70 13.47 8.12
N ALA A 2 6.50 12.93 8.13
CA ALA A 2 6.28 11.57 7.67
C ALA A 2 6.39 11.50 6.15
N LYS A 3 7.05 10.47 5.67
CA LYS A 3 7.12 10.22 4.24
C LYS A 3 5.86 9.51 3.79
N LEU A 4 5.33 9.92 2.66
CA LEU A 4 4.16 9.28 2.08
C LEU A 4 4.62 8.17 1.15
N ILE A 5 4.08 6.99 1.35
CA ILE A 5 4.40 5.86 0.50
C ILE A 5 3.60 5.97 -0.78
N ARG A 6 4.29 5.97 -1.91
CA ARG A 6 3.65 6.06 -3.21
C ARG A 6 3.39 4.67 -3.80
N LYS A 7 4.29 3.74 -3.55
CA LYS A 7 4.21 2.41 -4.12
C LYS A 7 4.87 1.42 -3.19
N ILE A 8 4.30 0.24 -3.09
CA ILE A 8 4.88 -0.83 -2.30
C ILE A 8 4.84 -2.13 -3.12
N SER A 9 5.91 -2.91 -3.02
CA SER A 9 5.98 -4.22 -3.64
C SER A 9 6.08 -5.26 -2.54
N ILE A 10 5.18 -6.22 -2.58
CA ILE A 10 5.05 -7.24 -1.54
C ILE A 10 5.50 -8.57 -2.12
N GLY A 11 6.39 -9.23 -1.41
CA GLY A 11 6.84 -10.57 -1.79
C GLY A 11 5.78 -11.61 -1.47
N THR A 12 5.65 -12.58 -2.35
CA THR A 12 4.79 -13.73 -2.12
C THR A 12 5.65 -14.97 -1.93
N ASP A 13 5.05 -16.02 -1.42
CA ASP A 13 5.77 -17.28 -1.22
C ASP A 13 5.88 -18.10 -2.50
N TYR A 14 5.39 -17.55 -3.62
CA TYR A 14 5.36 -18.31 -4.87
C TYR A 14 6.36 -17.76 -5.87
N LYS A 15 7.42 -18.52 -6.11
CA LYS A 15 8.26 -18.39 -7.31
C LYS A 15 8.73 -16.97 -7.64
N ASN A 16 9.15 -16.22 -6.65
CA ASN A 16 9.69 -14.88 -6.88
C ASN A 16 8.69 -13.89 -7.44
N GLU A 17 7.40 -14.18 -7.31
CA GLU A 17 6.40 -13.24 -7.72
C GLU A 17 6.25 -12.15 -6.68
N ALA A 18 5.91 -10.97 -7.15
CA ALA A 18 5.67 -9.84 -6.27
C ALA A 18 4.37 -9.16 -6.68
N MET A 19 3.64 -8.69 -5.68
CA MET A 19 2.45 -7.89 -5.92
C MET A 19 2.82 -6.44 -5.76
N HIS A 20 2.39 -5.62 -6.70
CA HIS A 20 2.71 -4.18 -6.70
C HIS A 20 1.46 -3.37 -6.47
N TYR A 21 1.55 -2.45 -5.51
CA TYR A 21 0.42 -1.57 -5.18
C TYR A 21 0.90 -0.12 -5.22
N SER A 22 0.18 0.72 -5.94
CA SER A 22 0.53 2.13 -6.10
C SER A 22 -0.65 3.01 -5.75
N VAL A 23 -0.37 4.15 -5.13
CA VAL A 23 -1.42 5.15 -4.89
C VAL A 23 -1.96 5.61 -6.24
N GLY A 24 -3.27 5.62 -6.39
CA GLY A 24 -3.94 5.95 -7.63
C GLY A 24 -4.29 4.75 -8.47
N GLN A 25 -3.81 3.55 -8.11
CA GLN A 25 -4.10 2.34 -8.85
C GLN A 25 -5.56 1.95 -8.65
N GLN A 26 -6.23 1.63 -9.75
CA GLN A 26 -7.61 1.16 -9.68
C GLN A 26 -7.64 -0.30 -9.27
N VAL A 27 -8.57 -0.61 -8.38
CA VAL A 27 -8.80 -1.96 -7.92
C VAL A 27 -10.24 -2.34 -8.26
N TYR A 28 -10.85 -3.21 -7.51
CA TYR A 28 -12.18 -3.67 -7.87
C TYR A 28 -13.27 -2.64 -7.55
N GLY A 29 -14.42 -2.75 -8.21
CA GLY A 29 -15.63 -2.03 -7.85
C GLY A 29 -15.56 -0.51 -7.94
N GLY A 30 -14.67 0.02 -8.77
CA GLY A 30 -14.54 1.46 -8.92
C GLY A 30 -13.74 2.13 -7.81
N HIS A 31 -13.08 1.33 -6.97
CA HIS A 31 -12.21 1.86 -5.93
C HIS A 31 -10.81 2.11 -6.48
N CYS A 32 -10.11 3.05 -5.87
CA CYS A 32 -8.68 3.23 -6.13
C CYS A 32 -7.91 3.27 -4.82
N ILE A 33 -6.65 2.88 -4.89
CA ILE A 33 -5.77 2.97 -3.73
C ILE A 33 -5.50 4.45 -3.45
N CYS A 34 -5.84 4.89 -2.25
CA CYS A 34 -5.67 6.29 -1.89
C CYS A 34 -4.53 6.51 -0.90
N ASP A 35 -4.24 5.53 -0.06
CA ASP A 35 -3.19 5.67 0.94
C ASP A 35 -2.52 4.32 1.20
N ILE A 36 -1.22 4.38 1.43
CA ILE A 36 -0.44 3.24 1.92
C ILE A 36 0.31 3.75 3.15
N LEU A 37 -0.05 3.24 4.32
CA LEU A 37 0.47 3.75 5.58
C LEU A 37 1.18 2.66 6.36
N PHE A 38 2.27 3.04 7.02
CA PHE A 38 2.98 2.13 7.90
C PHE A 38 2.48 2.29 9.33
N ASP A 39 2.07 1.18 9.93
CA ASP A 39 1.66 1.16 11.34
C ASP A 39 2.85 0.72 12.17
N ASP A 40 3.39 1.64 12.94
CA ASP A 40 4.58 1.38 13.73
C ASP A 40 4.32 0.40 14.87
N LYS A 41 3.11 0.35 15.37
CA LYS A 41 2.77 -0.57 16.45
C LYS A 41 2.75 -2.01 16.00
N ASP A 42 2.12 -2.25 14.87
CA ASP A 42 1.98 -3.61 14.33
C ASP A 42 3.12 -3.99 13.40
N LYS A 43 3.96 -3.02 13.03
CA LYS A 43 5.00 -3.23 12.04
C LYS A 43 4.40 -3.78 10.74
N SER A 44 3.37 -3.12 10.26
CA SER A 44 2.64 -3.55 9.07
C SER A 44 2.35 -2.38 8.15
N TYR A 45 2.12 -2.70 6.88
CA TYR A 45 1.71 -1.73 5.88
C TYR A 45 0.23 -1.93 5.60
N ASN A 46 -0.53 -0.84 5.66
CA ASN A 46 -1.96 -0.87 5.46
C ASN A 46 -2.31 -0.10 4.21
N ILE A 47 -3.07 -0.74 3.33
CA ILE A 47 -3.49 -0.14 2.07
C ILE A 47 -4.95 0.22 2.17
N TYR A 48 -5.27 1.47 1.91
CA TYR A 48 -6.63 2.00 1.95
C TYR A 48 -7.10 2.28 0.55
N ILE A 49 -8.37 2.01 0.30
CA ILE A 49 -8.99 2.30 -0.99
C ILE A 49 -10.13 3.28 -0.80
N LYS A 50 -10.44 3.98 -1.86
CA LYS A 50 -11.43 5.04 -1.83
C LYS A 50 -12.38 4.90 -2.99
N LYS A 51 -13.66 5.12 -2.74
CA LYS A 51 -14.68 5.26 -3.76
C LYS A 51 -15.57 6.42 -3.37
N GLU A 52 -15.64 7.43 -4.24
CA GLU A 52 -16.35 8.67 -3.95
C GLU A 52 -15.76 9.31 -2.69
N ASN A 53 -16.52 9.44 -1.62
CA ASN A 53 -16.03 10.04 -0.39
C ASN A 53 -15.74 9.04 0.70
N GLU A 54 -15.78 7.76 0.38
CA GLU A 54 -15.63 6.72 1.38
C GLU A 54 -14.27 6.08 1.28
N ILE A 55 -13.55 6.05 2.40
CA ILE A 55 -12.22 5.44 2.48
C ILE A 55 -12.32 4.24 3.42
N ILE A 56 -11.91 3.08 2.94
CA ILE A 56 -11.96 1.86 3.73
C ILE A 56 -10.62 1.16 3.71
N PRO A 57 -10.26 0.42 4.77
CA PRO A 57 -9.07 -0.41 4.73
C PRO A 57 -9.30 -1.60 3.80
N TRP A 58 -8.26 -1.93 3.03
CA TRP A 58 -8.37 -2.99 2.04
C TRP A 58 -7.45 -4.16 2.34
N LYS A 59 -6.15 -3.88 2.47
CA LYS A 59 -5.17 -4.93 2.69
C LYS A 59 -4.16 -4.49 3.75
N LYS A 60 -3.61 -5.49 4.44
CA LYS A 60 -2.60 -5.27 5.45
C LYS A 60 -1.51 -6.32 5.26
N PHE A 61 -0.26 -5.87 5.24
CA PHE A 61 0.88 -6.75 5.06
C PHE A 61 1.89 -6.53 6.18
N ASN A 62 2.45 -7.60 6.68
CA ASN A 62 3.53 -7.53 7.63
C ASN A 62 4.75 -6.87 6.96
N SER A 63 5.48 -6.06 7.73
CA SER A 63 6.59 -5.29 7.16
C SER A 63 7.68 -6.17 6.55
N ASN A 64 7.85 -7.39 7.06
CA ASN A 64 8.88 -8.28 6.52
C ASN A 64 8.51 -8.84 5.15
N MET A 65 7.30 -8.63 4.67
CA MET A 65 6.88 -9.03 3.34
C MET A 65 7.19 -7.97 2.29
N ALA A 66 7.54 -6.77 2.71
CA ALA A 66 7.81 -5.69 1.77
C ALA A 66 9.18 -5.88 1.13
N ILE A 67 9.20 -5.92 -0.20
CA ILE A 67 10.44 -6.04 -0.97
C ILE A 67 11.03 -4.68 -1.26
N SER A 68 10.19 -3.75 -1.69
CA SER A 68 10.65 -2.39 -1.98
C SER A 68 9.52 -1.41 -1.73
N ILE A 69 9.91 -0.20 -1.39
CA ILE A 69 8.96 0.87 -1.07
C ILE A 69 9.45 2.12 -1.77
N GLU A 70 8.56 2.76 -2.52
CA GLU A 70 8.84 4.05 -3.11
C GLU A 70 8.08 5.11 -2.35
N TYR A 71 8.77 6.15 -1.97
CA TYR A 71 8.18 7.26 -1.22
C TYR A 71 7.93 8.43 -2.15
N ASN A 72 6.93 9.20 -1.79
CA ASN A 72 6.66 10.45 -2.48
C ASN A 72 7.61 11.50 -1.92
N LEU A 73 8.44 12.06 -2.79
CA LEU A 73 9.45 13.04 -2.39
C LEU A 73 8.98 14.48 -2.59
N GLU A 74 7.72 14.67 -2.79
CA GLU A 74 7.19 16.03 -2.93
C GLU A 74 7.25 16.79 -1.62
N TYR A 75 7.49 18.07 -1.73
CA TYR A 75 7.57 18.97 -0.57
C TYR A 75 6.59 20.08 -0.69
#